data_6cedf74d6a667aa05209e6aabeae1cb6
#
_entry.id   6cedf74d6a667aa05209e6aabeae1cb6
#
_cell.length_a   1.000
_cell.length_b   1.000
_cell.length_c   1.000
_cell.angle_alpha   90.00
_cell.angle_beta   90.00
_cell.angle_gamma   90.00
#
_symmetry.space_group_name_H-M   'P 1'
#
loop_
_entity.id
_entity.type
_entity.pdbx_description
1 polymer ?
#
loop_
_entity_poly.entity_id
_entity_poly.type
_entity_poly.pdbx_seq_one_letter_code
_entity_poly.pdbx_strand_id
1 'polypeptide(L)'
;MESVPDAEELVIMSKQDSVVDAKAPKVPRDTSAVGLNPFKRDAIGTAMRVLTAITGSELAEKYNLRQTIDRVTYESTKTGFKTLGAANRTFAKVTGGGKPKRLDDGAAKNLSYFDLTPDDEQRMIVETVKEFAEEILRPAAFDADHSASSPEDLVRRSAELGITLINVPEELDGAATERGAVTNSLVAEALAHGDMGLALPILAPSGVAVALTQWGTDAQQKTYLPAFVGEKVPNAAVVVNEPRALFDPYALQTKAVRSPSGYKLNGVKSLVPAAGSSELFVIAAELEGRPAFFIVESDSKGLVVEADPSMGLRAAGLGRLILTDVAVPESALLGDGDADQRAAEYSAAIGLARLGWASLAVGTSQAVLDYVIPYVNDRVAFGEPISNRQAVAFMVANIAIELDGMRLVTLRGASRAEQGLSFTRESALARRLASEKGMQIGSDGVQLLGGHGFTKEHPVERWYRDLRSVGVAEGIVLI
;
A
#
# COMPACT_ATOMS: atom_id res chain seq x y z
N MET A 1 -3.30 30.12 -45.26
CA MET A 1 -4.63 29.76 -45.79
C MET A 1 -4.44 28.44 -46.51
N GLU A 2 -4.38 27.35 -45.80
CA GLU A 2 -4.34 26.01 -46.35
C GLU A 2 -5.73 25.39 -46.14
N SER A 3 -6.25 24.87 -47.23
CA SER A 3 -7.62 24.39 -47.37
C SER A 3 -7.84 23.06 -46.64
N VAL A 4 -8.93 22.98 -45.89
CA VAL A 4 -9.47 21.75 -45.27
C VAL A 4 -9.93 20.83 -46.37
N PRO A 5 -9.56 19.53 -46.40
CA PRO A 5 -10.05 18.61 -47.42
C PRO A 5 -11.52 18.22 -47.17
N ASP A 6 -12.24 17.99 -48.25
CA ASP A 6 -13.66 17.77 -48.30
C ASP A 6 -14.06 16.35 -47.79
N ALA A 7 -15.28 16.25 -47.25
CA ALA A 7 -15.78 15.05 -46.55
C ALA A 7 -15.97 13.81 -47.42
N GLU A 8 -15.77 13.87 -48.74
CA GLU A 8 -15.89 12.73 -49.66
C GLU A 8 -14.63 11.86 -49.78
N GLU A 9 -13.44 12.35 -49.40
CA GLU A 9 -12.20 11.54 -49.40
C GLU A 9 -12.09 10.57 -48.22
N LEU A 10 -12.87 10.73 -47.16
CA LEU A 10 -12.85 9.87 -45.96
C LEU A 10 -13.69 8.57 -46.12
N VAL A 11 -14.46 8.43 -47.18
CA VAL A 11 -15.33 7.27 -47.43
C VAL A 11 -14.65 6.17 -48.25
N ILE A 12 -13.54 6.46 -48.93
CA ILE A 12 -12.86 5.52 -49.82
C ILE A 12 -11.82 4.62 -49.11
N MET A 13 -11.39 4.95 -47.91
CA MET A 13 -10.43 4.14 -47.13
C MET A 13 -11.05 3.04 -46.24
N SER A 14 -12.38 2.88 -46.23
CA SER A 14 -13.06 1.88 -45.37
C SER A 14 -13.55 0.62 -46.10
N LYS A 15 -13.14 0.39 -47.34
CA LYS A 15 -13.61 -0.76 -48.16
C LYS A 15 -12.47 -1.51 -48.84
N GLN A 16 -11.49 -1.96 -48.10
CA GLN A 16 -10.63 -3.07 -48.51
C GLN A 16 -9.95 -3.63 -47.26
N ASP A 17 -10.62 -4.54 -46.57
CA ASP A 17 -9.99 -5.72 -45.96
C ASP A 17 -11.11 -6.70 -45.61
N SER A 18 -11.32 -7.64 -46.53
CA SER A 18 -12.25 -8.73 -46.39
C SER A 18 -11.68 -9.83 -45.50
N VAL A 19 -12.41 -10.09 -44.43
CA VAL A 19 -12.74 -11.43 -43.90
C VAL A 19 -11.68 -12.51 -44.10
N VAL A 20 -10.92 -12.79 -43.03
CA VAL A 20 -10.36 -14.10 -42.78
C VAL A 20 -11.15 -14.73 -41.63
N ASP A 21 -11.97 -15.74 -42.01
CA ASP A 21 -12.69 -16.62 -41.09
C ASP A 21 -11.70 -17.41 -40.22
N ALA A 22 -11.39 -16.90 -39.04
CA ALA A 22 -10.67 -17.65 -38.02
C ALA A 22 -11.71 -18.31 -37.09
N LYS A 23 -11.98 -19.60 -37.33
CA LYS A 23 -12.70 -20.46 -36.38
C LYS A 23 -12.13 -20.32 -34.98
N ALA A 24 -12.97 -19.87 -34.06
CA ALA A 24 -12.67 -19.87 -32.63
C ALA A 24 -12.22 -21.27 -32.19
N PRO A 25 -11.12 -21.38 -31.40
CA PRO A 25 -10.71 -22.66 -30.88
C PRO A 25 -11.75 -23.18 -29.89
N LYS A 26 -12.21 -24.42 -30.09
CA LYS A 26 -13.07 -25.13 -29.16
C LYS A 26 -12.32 -25.32 -27.84
N VAL A 27 -12.80 -24.72 -26.77
CA VAL A 27 -12.35 -24.96 -25.40
C VAL A 27 -12.71 -26.42 -25.05
N PRO A 28 -11.78 -27.29 -24.69
CA PRO A 28 -12.09 -28.61 -24.16
C PRO A 28 -12.80 -28.47 -22.82
N ARG A 29 -14.00 -28.96 -22.68
CA ARG A 29 -14.62 -29.18 -21.38
C ARG A 29 -14.01 -30.45 -20.79
N ASP A 30 -12.91 -30.30 -20.03
CA ASP A 30 -12.46 -31.38 -19.17
C ASP A 30 -13.04 -31.16 -17.77
N THR A 31 -14.09 -31.93 -17.48
CA THR A 31 -14.70 -32.04 -16.16
C THR A 31 -14.14 -33.25 -15.42
N SER A 32 -12.81 -33.36 -15.32
CA SER A 32 -12.23 -34.31 -14.38
C SER A 32 -12.06 -33.59 -13.03
N ALA A 33 -13.02 -33.86 -12.14
CA ALA A 33 -12.93 -33.52 -10.74
C ALA A 33 -11.64 -34.08 -10.16
N VAL A 34 -10.69 -33.22 -9.83
CA VAL A 34 -9.54 -33.57 -9.00
C VAL A 34 -10.12 -33.98 -7.64
N GLY A 35 -10.08 -35.28 -7.36
CA GLY A 35 -10.53 -35.83 -6.10
C GLY A 35 -9.76 -35.22 -4.93
N LEU A 36 -10.40 -34.32 -4.22
CA LEU A 36 -9.96 -33.85 -2.93
C LEU A 36 -9.98 -35.03 -1.97
N ASN A 37 -8.82 -35.46 -1.51
CA ASN A 37 -8.63 -36.51 -0.54
C ASN A 37 -9.30 -36.08 0.78
N PRO A 38 -10.39 -36.76 1.27
CA PRO A 38 -11.20 -36.27 2.38
C PRO A 38 -10.57 -36.41 3.77
N PHE A 39 -9.28 -36.74 3.86
CA PHE A 39 -8.63 -37.08 5.12
C PHE A 39 -7.48 -36.16 5.57
N LYS A 40 -7.24 -35.03 4.96
CA LYS A 40 -6.48 -33.97 5.63
C LYS A 40 -7.43 -33.02 6.33
N ARG A 41 -7.91 -33.40 7.49
CA ARG A 41 -8.57 -32.51 8.44
C ARG A 41 -7.50 -31.53 8.95
N ASP A 42 -7.53 -30.33 8.42
CA ASP A 42 -6.74 -29.22 8.90
C ASP A 42 -7.15 -28.91 10.34
N ALA A 43 -6.20 -29.08 11.27
CA ALA A 43 -6.44 -28.84 12.69
C ALA A 43 -6.79 -27.37 12.96
N ILE A 44 -6.27 -26.46 12.14
CA ILE A 44 -6.51 -25.01 12.21
C ILE A 44 -7.92 -24.68 11.70
N GLY A 45 -8.34 -25.23 10.57
CA GLY A 45 -9.69 -25.04 10.05
C GLY A 45 -10.77 -25.66 10.96
N THR A 46 -10.42 -26.67 11.76
CA THR A 46 -11.33 -27.22 12.78
C THR A 46 -11.38 -26.32 14.01
N ALA A 47 -10.25 -25.77 14.46
CA ALA A 47 -10.19 -24.83 15.56
C ALA A 47 -10.94 -23.53 15.24
N MET A 48 -10.77 -23.00 14.03
CA MET A 48 -11.48 -21.80 13.54
C MET A 48 -12.98 -22.01 13.44
N ARG A 49 -13.45 -23.17 12.94
CA ARG A 49 -14.90 -23.49 12.92
C ARG A 49 -15.49 -23.62 14.32
N VAL A 50 -14.76 -24.17 15.27
CA VAL A 50 -15.19 -24.23 16.67
C VAL A 50 -15.24 -22.83 17.28
N LEU A 51 -14.27 -21.98 17.01
CA LEU A 51 -14.25 -20.59 17.46
C LEU A 51 -15.44 -19.80 16.87
N THR A 52 -15.68 -19.92 15.55
CA THR A 52 -16.80 -19.24 14.86
C THR A 52 -18.16 -19.75 15.37
N ALA A 53 -18.28 -21.03 15.70
CA ALA A 53 -19.52 -21.60 16.28
C ALA A 53 -19.78 -21.10 17.71
N ILE A 54 -18.72 -20.81 18.48
CA ILE A 54 -18.84 -20.27 19.84
C ILE A 54 -19.15 -18.79 19.81
N THR A 55 -18.54 -18.00 18.91
CA THR A 55 -18.77 -16.55 18.78
C THR A 55 -20.16 -16.23 18.21
N GLY A 56 -20.75 -17.13 17.40
CA GLY A 56 -22.09 -16.97 16.84
C GLY A 56 -23.23 -17.52 17.72
N SER A 57 -22.96 -18.00 18.95
CA SER A 57 -23.98 -18.54 19.82
C SER A 57 -24.60 -17.50 20.73
N GLU A 58 -25.95 -17.56 20.91
CA GLU A 58 -26.71 -16.70 21.86
C GLU A 58 -26.20 -16.79 23.31
N LEU A 59 -25.39 -17.81 23.65
CA LEU A 59 -24.75 -17.97 24.95
C LEU A 59 -23.64 -16.92 25.20
N ALA A 60 -22.96 -16.45 24.16
CA ALA A 60 -21.91 -15.41 24.29
C ALA A 60 -22.49 -14.04 24.70
N GLU A 61 -23.71 -13.74 24.26
CA GLU A 61 -24.43 -12.51 24.66
C GLU A 61 -24.99 -12.60 26.09
N LYS A 62 -25.51 -13.76 26.46
CA LYS A 62 -26.18 -13.97 27.74
C LYS A 62 -25.24 -13.92 28.97
N TYR A 63 -23.95 -14.18 28.78
CA TYR A 63 -22.95 -14.23 29.87
C TYR A 63 -21.89 -13.13 29.79
N ASN A 64 -22.08 -12.14 28.94
CA ASN A 64 -21.16 -10.98 28.78
C ASN A 64 -19.70 -11.39 28.54
N LEU A 65 -19.51 -12.51 27.81
CA LEU A 65 -18.20 -13.11 27.55
C LEU A 65 -17.44 -12.47 26.36
N ARG A 66 -18.05 -11.47 25.71
CA ARG A 66 -17.48 -10.80 24.52
C ARG A 66 -16.06 -10.30 24.77
N GLN A 67 -15.82 -9.57 25.85
CA GLN A 67 -14.47 -9.07 26.18
C GLN A 67 -13.45 -10.17 26.47
N THR A 68 -13.90 -11.31 27.00
CA THR A 68 -13.01 -12.45 27.27
C THR A 68 -12.73 -13.25 25.99
N ILE A 69 -13.70 -13.35 25.09
CA ILE A 69 -13.57 -14.01 23.80
C ILE A 69 -12.69 -13.16 22.87
N ASP A 70 -12.86 -11.84 22.85
CA ASP A 70 -12.05 -10.90 22.08
C ASP A 70 -10.56 -10.97 22.53
N ARG A 71 -10.32 -11.07 23.84
CA ARG A 71 -8.96 -11.21 24.39
C ARG A 71 -8.34 -12.57 24.05
N VAL A 72 -9.10 -13.66 24.07
CA VAL A 72 -8.63 -15.01 23.72
C VAL A 72 -8.42 -15.12 22.19
N THR A 73 -9.27 -14.50 21.38
CA THR A 73 -9.11 -14.46 19.91
C THR A 73 -7.87 -13.64 19.54
N TYR A 74 -7.68 -12.51 20.20
CA TYR A 74 -6.50 -11.65 20.04
C TYR A 74 -5.19 -12.38 20.42
N GLU A 75 -5.14 -13.02 21.58
CA GLU A 75 -3.96 -13.79 22.03
C GLU A 75 -3.71 -15.04 21.15
N SER A 76 -4.77 -15.67 20.64
CA SER A 76 -4.62 -16.81 19.72
C SER A 76 -4.16 -16.38 18.33
N THR A 77 -4.56 -15.22 17.85
CA THR A 77 -4.07 -14.66 16.58
C THR A 77 -2.58 -14.27 16.70
N LYS A 78 -2.21 -13.58 17.79
CA LYS A 78 -0.81 -13.25 18.13
C LYS A 78 0.08 -14.49 18.24
N THR A 79 -0.43 -15.55 18.89
CA THR A 79 0.28 -16.85 19.02
C THR A 79 0.26 -17.60 17.69
N GLY A 80 -0.79 -17.45 16.88
CA GLY A 80 -0.93 -18.04 15.54
C GLY A 80 0.11 -17.51 14.58
N PHE A 81 0.38 -16.20 14.54
CA PHE A 81 1.44 -15.62 13.74
C PHE A 81 2.84 -16.10 14.18
N LYS A 82 3.11 -16.15 15.49
CA LYS A 82 4.38 -16.68 16.02
C LYS A 82 4.56 -18.18 15.75
N THR A 83 3.47 -18.96 15.77
CA THR A 83 3.51 -20.40 15.51
C THR A 83 3.46 -20.75 14.02
N LEU A 84 2.84 -19.94 13.16
CA LEU A 84 2.90 -20.11 11.70
C LEU A 84 4.32 -19.89 11.16
N GLY A 85 5.03 -18.86 11.62
CA GLY A 85 6.45 -18.69 11.32
C GLY A 85 7.31 -19.86 11.81
N ALA A 86 7.00 -20.43 13.00
CA ALA A 86 7.66 -21.61 13.53
C ALA A 86 7.25 -22.90 12.81
N ALA A 87 5.99 -23.05 12.43
CA ALA A 87 5.49 -24.22 11.71
C ALA A 87 6.00 -24.25 10.26
N ASN A 88 6.08 -23.12 9.57
CA ASN A 88 6.72 -23.03 8.26
C ASN A 88 8.21 -23.38 8.32
N ARG A 89 8.92 -22.95 9.36
CA ARG A 89 10.31 -23.33 9.62
C ARG A 89 10.49 -24.85 9.78
N THR A 90 9.54 -25.50 10.45
CA THR A 90 9.57 -26.95 10.66
C THR A 90 9.15 -27.70 9.41
N PHE A 91 8.15 -27.20 8.68
CA PHE A 91 7.65 -27.81 7.44
C PHE A 91 8.67 -27.71 6.29
N ALA A 92 9.33 -26.56 6.14
CA ALA A 92 10.40 -26.37 5.16
C ALA A 92 11.60 -27.30 5.42
N LYS A 93 11.92 -27.58 6.69
CA LYS A 93 12.98 -28.52 7.07
C LYS A 93 12.60 -30.00 6.86
N VAL A 94 11.31 -30.35 6.95
CA VAL A 94 10.81 -31.74 6.84
C VAL A 94 10.44 -32.11 5.42
N THR A 95 10.02 -31.16 4.58
CA THR A 95 9.57 -31.43 3.20
C THR A 95 10.65 -31.18 2.14
N GLY A 96 11.90 -30.87 2.55
CA GLY A 96 13.01 -30.66 1.61
C GLY A 96 12.70 -29.56 0.62
N GLY A 97 12.68 -28.32 1.10
CA GLY A 97 12.66 -27.03 0.42
C GLY A 97 12.39 -27.03 -1.10
N GLY A 98 11.26 -27.53 -1.53
CA GLY A 98 10.75 -27.26 -2.88
C GLY A 98 10.16 -25.86 -2.86
N LYS A 99 10.83 -24.90 -3.54
CA LYS A 99 10.22 -23.60 -3.84
C LYS A 99 8.79 -23.84 -4.33
N PRO A 100 7.79 -23.05 -3.88
CA PRO A 100 6.46 -23.14 -4.45
C PRO A 100 6.61 -23.05 -5.97
N LYS A 101 6.18 -24.07 -6.69
CA LYS A 101 6.20 -24.07 -8.15
C LYS A 101 5.20 -23.03 -8.62
N ARG A 102 5.65 -21.81 -8.79
CA ARG A 102 5.02 -20.89 -9.73
C ARG A 102 5.04 -21.56 -11.09
N LEU A 103 3.99 -21.35 -11.88
CA LEU A 103 3.77 -21.89 -13.22
C LEU A 103 5.08 -22.22 -13.90
N ASP A 104 5.26 -23.51 -14.20
CA ASP A 104 6.46 -24.09 -14.79
C ASP A 104 6.98 -23.18 -15.91
N ASP A 105 8.28 -22.85 -15.92
CA ASP A 105 8.92 -21.97 -16.91
C ASP A 105 8.62 -22.38 -18.36
N GLY A 106 8.25 -23.63 -18.59
CA GLY A 106 7.77 -24.17 -19.86
C GLY A 106 6.39 -23.69 -20.27
N ALA A 107 5.45 -23.48 -19.33
CA ALA A 107 4.13 -22.97 -19.58
C ALA A 107 4.12 -21.43 -19.65
N ALA A 108 4.99 -20.76 -18.88
CA ALA A 108 5.11 -19.30 -18.86
C ALA A 108 5.65 -18.71 -20.16
N LYS A 109 6.35 -19.49 -20.99
CA LYS A 109 6.90 -19.01 -22.28
C LYS A 109 5.84 -18.63 -23.32
N ASN A 110 4.60 -19.05 -23.16
CA ASN A 110 3.52 -18.79 -24.10
C ASN A 110 2.31 -18.03 -23.51
N LEU A 111 2.30 -17.72 -22.22
CA LEU A 111 1.19 -17.03 -21.58
C LEU A 111 1.72 -15.75 -20.93
N SER A 112 1.40 -14.60 -21.51
CA SER A 112 1.68 -13.28 -20.91
C SER A 112 0.79 -12.96 -19.71
N TYR A 113 0.24 -13.96 -19.03
CA TYR A 113 -0.61 -13.80 -17.87
C TYR A 113 0.22 -13.83 -16.59
N PHE A 114 -0.13 -12.95 -15.66
CA PHE A 114 0.29 -13.04 -14.27
C PHE A 114 -0.83 -13.70 -13.48
N ASP A 115 -0.50 -14.68 -12.65
CA ASP A 115 -1.41 -15.13 -11.61
C ASP A 115 -1.36 -14.10 -10.48
N LEU A 116 -2.42 -13.32 -10.37
CA LEU A 116 -2.60 -12.29 -9.34
C LEU A 116 -3.48 -12.78 -8.20
N THR A 117 -3.84 -14.07 -8.20
CA THR A 117 -4.63 -14.66 -7.12
C THR A 117 -3.78 -14.73 -5.86
N PRO A 118 -4.17 -14.07 -4.75
CA PRO A 118 -3.47 -14.18 -3.49
C PRO A 118 -3.43 -15.64 -3.02
N ASP A 119 -2.31 -16.09 -2.50
CA ASP A 119 -2.21 -17.39 -1.85
C ASP A 119 -2.94 -17.42 -0.49
N ASP A 120 -2.95 -18.57 0.19
CA ASP A 120 -3.70 -18.73 1.43
C ASP A 120 -3.14 -17.87 2.57
N GLU A 121 -1.82 -17.67 2.60
CA GLU A 121 -1.14 -16.84 3.60
C GLU A 121 -1.44 -15.36 3.36
N GLN A 122 -1.31 -14.89 2.12
CA GLN A 122 -1.66 -13.53 1.73
C GLN A 122 -3.12 -13.20 2.03
N ARG A 123 -4.05 -14.14 1.75
CA ARG A 123 -5.47 -13.96 2.07
C ARG A 123 -5.69 -13.78 3.56
N MET A 124 -5.06 -14.61 4.40
CA MET A 124 -5.21 -14.53 5.85
C MET A 124 -4.65 -13.21 6.39
N ILE A 125 -3.49 -12.74 5.91
CA ILE A 125 -2.92 -11.44 6.28
C ILE A 125 -3.89 -10.33 5.91
N VAL A 126 -4.38 -10.34 4.66
CA VAL A 126 -5.30 -9.31 4.14
C VAL A 126 -6.61 -9.28 4.91
N GLU A 127 -7.20 -10.43 5.23
CA GLU A 127 -8.44 -10.51 6.02
C GLU A 127 -8.24 -9.90 7.41
N THR A 128 -7.14 -10.24 8.11
CA THR A 128 -6.82 -9.68 9.43
C THR A 128 -6.60 -8.17 9.39
N VAL A 129 -5.87 -7.68 8.38
CA VAL A 129 -5.61 -6.24 8.20
C VAL A 129 -6.90 -5.50 7.85
N LYS A 130 -7.77 -6.11 7.03
CA LYS A 130 -9.07 -5.53 6.66
C LYS A 130 -10.00 -5.41 7.86
N GLU A 131 -10.05 -6.43 8.71
CA GLU A 131 -10.82 -6.39 9.97
C GLU A 131 -10.33 -5.24 10.86
N PHE A 132 -9.02 -5.12 11.05
CA PHE A 132 -8.43 -3.98 11.78
C PHE A 132 -8.77 -2.62 11.13
N ALA A 133 -8.73 -2.52 9.82
CA ALA A 133 -9.06 -1.30 9.10
C ALA A 133 -10.53 -0.90 9.29
N GLU A 134 -11.44 -1.86 9.28
CA GLU A 134 -12.88 -1.63 9.46
C GLU A 134 -13.25 -1.33 10.90
N GLU A 135 -12.66 -2.03 11.88
CA GLU A 135 -13.02 -1.91 13.30
C GLU A 135 -12.27 -0.78 14.03
N ILE A 136 -11.07 -0.44 13.58
CA ILE A 136 -10.20 0.51 14.26
C ILE A 136 -9.98 1.79 13.46
N LEU A 137 -9.55 1.68 12.19
CA LEU A 137 -9.19 2.88 11.42
C LEU A 137 -10.43 3.67 11.01
N ARG A 138 -11.44 2.99 10.46
CA ARG A 138 -12.63 3.67 9.95
C ARG A 138 -13.38 4.45 11.03
N PRO A 139 -13.65 3.93 12.25
CA PRO A 139 -14.26 4.70 13.33
C PRO A 139 -13.41 5.87 13.81
N ALA A 140 -12.08 5.72 13.87
CA ALA A 140 -11.17 6.78 14.34
C ALA A 140 -10.95 7.91 13.32
N ALA A 141 -11.25 7.68 12.06
CA ALA A 141 -10.84 8.53 10.94
C ALA A 141 -11.47 9.94 10.99
N PHE A 142 -12.69 10.08 11.46
CA PHE A 142 -13.36 11.39 11.55
C PHE A 142 -12.65 12.31 12.55
N ASP A 143 -12.40 11.83 13.76
CA ASP A 143 -11.75 12.60 14.82
C ASP A 143 -10.27 12.88 14.49
N ALA A 144 -9.58 11.91 13.89
CA ALA A 144 -8.21 12.05 13.45
C ALA A 144 -8.05 13.09 12.31
N ASP A 145 -8.97 13.09 11.31
CA ASP A 145 -9.00 14.13 10.28
C ASP A 145 -9.30 15.51 10.90
N HIS A 146 -10.22 15.59 11.86
CA HIS A 146 -10.58 16.84 12.51
C HIS A 146 -9.40 17.43 13.30
N SER A 147 -8.73 16.62 14.11
CA SER A 147 -7.58 17.01 14.93
C SER A 147 -6.28 17.17 14.13
N ALA A 148 -6.25 16.69 12.88
CA ALA A 148 -5.06 16.59 12.04
C ALA A 148 -3.91 15.82 12.73
N SER A 149 -4.25 14.73 13.40
CA SER A 149 -3.30 13.86 14.12
C SER A 149 -3.81 12.42 14.15
N SER A 150 -2.91 11.45 14.12
CA SER A 150 -3.24 10.05 14.36
C SER A 150 -3.34 9.75 15.87
N PRO A 151 -4.14 8.74 16.28
CA PRO A 151 -4.11 8.24 17.65
C PRO A 151 -2.70 7.80 18.06
N GLU A 152 -2.26 8.15 19.28
CA GLU A 152 -0.89 7.86 19.77
C GLU A 152 -0.57 6.35 19.83
N ASP A 153 -1.58 5.51 20.06
CA ASP A 153 -1.43 4.06 20.16
C ASP A 153 -1.55 3.32 18.81
N LEU A 154 -1.79 4.04 17.72
CA LEU A 154 -2.12 3.44 16.43
C LEU A 154 -0.98 2.55 15.88
N VAL A 155 0.26 3.05 15.87
CA VAL A 155 1.43 2.29 15.39
C VAL A 155 1.70 1.08 16.30
N ARG A 156 1.55 1.22 17.62
CA ARG A 156 1.66 0.09 18.54
C ARG A 156 0.61 -0.99 18.25
N ARG A 157 -0.64 -0.59 18.05
CA ARG A 157 -1.73 -1.54 17.71
C ARG A 157 -1.50 -2.24 16.38
N SER A 158 -0.96 -1.54 15.40
CA SER A 158 -0.60 -2.14 14.11
C SER A 158 0.63 -3.06 14.19
N ALA A 159 1.59 -2.76 15.09
CA ALA A 159 2.72 -3.63 15.34
C ALA A 159 2.28 -5.01 15.88
N GLU A 160 1.21 -5.05 16.66
CA GLU A 160 0.61 -6.29 17.16
C GLU A 160 0.09 -7.18 16.02
N LEU A 161 -0.26 -6.60 14.85
CA LEU A 161 -0.62 -7.34 13.64
C LEU A 161 0.60 -7.83 12.84
N GLY A 162 1.81 -7.44 13.20
CA GLY A 162 3.03 -7.84 12.50
C GLY A 162 3.27 -7.14 11.17
N ILE A 163 2.67 -5.97 10.90
CA ILE A 163 2.78 -5.25 9.61
C ILE A 163 4.22 -4.87 9.27
N THR A 164 5.02 -4.51 10.27
CA THR A 164 6.46 -4.25 10.06
C THR A 164 7.28 -5.53 10.00
N LEU A 165 6.85 -6.55 10.75
CA LEU A 165 7.55 -7.84 10.88
C LEU A 165 7.72 -8.56 9.53
N ILE A 166 6.72 -8.49 8.66
CA ILE A 166 6.76 -9.12 7.33
C ILE A 166 7.82 -8.54 6.39
N ASN A 167 8.46 -7.42 6.76
CA ASN A 167 9.51 -6.75 5.98
C ASN A 167 10.91 -6.86 6.60
N VAL A 168 11.03 -7.53 7.74
CA VAL A 168 12.32 -7.78 8.41
C VAL A 168 12.74 -9.23 8.18
N PRO A 169 14.01 -9.50 7.78
CA PRO A 169 14.50 -10.86 7.56
C PRO A 169 14.38 -11.77 8.78
N GLU A 170 14.18 -13.08 8.54
CA GLU A 170 14.11 -14.10 9.62
C GLU A 170 15.39 -14.14 10.47
N GLU A 171 16.54 -13.86 9.90
CA GLU A 171 17.83 -13.82 10.62
C GLU A 171 17.89 -12.70 11.67
N LEU A 172 16.99 -11.72 11.58
CA LEU A 172 16.84 -10.61 12.53
C LEU A 172 15.50 -10.68 13.27
N ASP A 173 14.99 -11.89 13.49
CA ASP A 173 13.75 -12.19 14.20
C ASP A 173 12.47 -11.69 13.49
N GLY A 174 12.56 -11.35 12.21
CA GLY A 174 11.44 -10.97 11.37
C GLY A 174 10.68 -12.16 10.77
N ALA A 175 9.84 -11.89 9.78
CA ALA A 175 9.07 -12.91 9.05
C ALA A 175 9.31 -12.88 7.53
N ALA A 176 10.17 -11.99 7.03
CA ALA A 176 10.46 -11.91 5.60
C ALA A 176 11.38 -13.05 5.16
N THR A 177 10.88 -13.92 4.30
CA THR A 177 11.68 -14.98 3.63
C THR A 177 12.09 -14.58 2.22
N GLU A 178 11.30 -13.73 1.57
CA GLU A 178 11.48 -13.22 0.22
C GLU A 178 10.99 -11.76 0.13
N ARG A 179 11.11 -11.13 -1.04
CA ARG A 179 10.51 -9.82 -1.29
C ARG A 179 8.99 -9.93 -1.29
N GLY A 180 8.33 -9.17 -0.45
CA GLY A 180 6.88 -9.23 -0.23
C GLY A 180 6.09 -8.10 -0.91
N ALA A 181 6.50 -7.62 -2.09
CA ALA A 181 5.87 -6.45 -2.71
C ALA A 181 4.37 -6.64 -3.02
N VAL A 182 3.94 -7.85 -3.38
CA VAL A 182 2.52 -8.16 -3.58
C VAL A 182 1.78 -8.12 -2.25
N THR A 183 2.32 -8.77 -1.22
CA THR A 183 1.71 -8.78 0.13
C THR A 183 1.62 -7.35 0.69
N ASN A 184 2.69 -6.56 0.59
CA ASN A 184 2.70 -5.16 1.03
C ASN A 184 1.69 -4.30 0.26
N SER A 185 1.52 -4.54 -1.05
CA SER A 185 0.49 -3.88 -1.87
C SER A 185 -0.92 -4.18 -1.38
N LEU A 186 -1.21 -5.45 -1.08
CA LEU A 186 -2.51 -5.88 -0.56
C LEU A 186 -2.78 -5.34 0.85
N VAL A 187 -1.76 -5.31 1.72
CA VAL A 187 -1.85 -4.71 3.07
C VAL A 187 -2.12 -3.21 2.97
N ALA A 188 -1.42 -2.49 2.09
CA ALA A 188 -1.64 -1.06 1.87
C ALA A 188 -3.06 -0.77 1.34
N GLU A 189 -3.56 -1.60 0.42
CA GLU A 189 -4.94 -1.53 -0.07
C GLU A 189 -5.95 -1.74 1.07
N ALA A 190 -5.78 -2.77 1.89
CA ALA A 190 -6.67 -3.09 2.99
C ALA A 190 -6.71 -1.99 4.06
N LEU A 191 -5.56 -1.44 4.47
CA LEU A 191 -5.50 -0.33 5.43
C LEU A 191 -6.17 0.93 4.87
N ALA A 192 -5.91 1.28 3.61
CA ALA A 192 -6.48 2.47 2.98
C ALA A 192 -7.98 2.35 2.71
N HIS A 193 -8.53 1.15 2.63
CA HIS A 193 -9.97 0.91 2.63
C HIS A 193 -10.61 1.38 3.94
N GLY A 194 -9.92 1.23 5.08
CA GLY A 194 -10.33 1.83 6.35
C GLY A 194 -10.23 3.35 6.32
N ASP A 195 -9.00 3.86 6.19
CA ASP A 195 -8.71 5.28 6.03
C ASP A 195 -7.27 5.49 5.52
N MET A 196 -7.09 6.25 4.42
CA MET A 196 -5.79 6.50 3.82
C MET A 196 -4.87 7.32 4.74
N GLY A 197 -5.41 8.33 5.41
CA GLY A 197 -4.64 9.19 6.32
C GLY A 197 -4.06 8.40 7.48
N LEU A 198 -4.85 7.52 8.10
CA LEU A 198 -4.41 6.65 9.20
C LEU A 198 -3.53 5.47 8.74
N ALA A 199 -3.65 5.04 7.49
CA ALA A 199 -2.78 4.02 6.92
C ALA A 199 -1.32 4.48 6.82
N LEU A 200 -1.06 5.77 6.60
CA LEU A 200 0.30 6.30 6.40
C LEU A 200 1.20 6.15 7.63
N PRO A 201 0.83 6.55 8.87
CA PRO A 201 1.67 6.35 10.04
C PRO A 201 1.95 4.87 10.34
N ILE A 202 1.05 3.96 9.92
CA ILE A 202 1.24 2.52 10.05
C ILE A 202 2.26 1.99 9.04
N LEU A 203 2.16 2.42 7.79
CA LEU A 203 2.98 1.93 6.68
C LEU A 203 4.35 2.61 6.59
N ALA A 204 4.51 3.81 7.17
CA ALA A 204 5.77 4.53 7.09
C ALA A 204 6.93 3.80 7.79
N PRO A 205 6.80 3.23 9.01
CA PRO A 205 7.81 2.36 9.60
C PRO A 205 8.12 1.12 8.75
N SER A 206 7.09 0.50 8.17
CA SER A 206 7.24 -0.63 7.24
C SER A 206 8.07 -0.25 6.02
N GLY A 207 7.85 0.96 5.45
CA GLY A 207 8.65 1.48 4.34
C GLY A 207 10.12 1.66 4.70
N VAL A 208 10.44 2.05 5.95
CA VAL A 208 11.83 2.13 6.45
C VAL A 208 12.43 0.74 6.59
N ALA A 209 11.68 -0.24 7.12
CA ALA A 209 12.13 -1.63 7.20
C ALA A 209 12.43 -2.19 5.80
N VAL A 210 11.56 -1.95 4.81
CA VAL A 210 11.80 -2.32 3.40
C VAL A 210 13.08 -1.69 2.88
N ALA A 211 13.31 -0.39 3.10
CA ALA A 211 14.50 0.32 2.62
C ALA A 211 15.79 -0.26 3.23
N LEU A 212 15.80 -0.51 4.54
CA LEU A 212 16.95 -1.10 5.24
C LEU A 212 17.21 -2.55 4.79
N THR A 213 16.17 -3.35 4.64
CA THR A 213 16.28 -4.75 4.21
C THR A 213 16.78 -4.86 2.77
N GLN A 214 16.32 -3.97 1.88
CA GLN A 214 16.67 -4.03 0.46
C GLN A 214 18.07 -3.45 0.17
N TRP A 215 18.46 -2.38 0.85
CA TRP A 215 19.63 -1.57 0.47
C TRP A 215 20.57 -1.25 1.62
N GLY A 216 20.19 -1.54 2.88
CA GLY A 216 21.07 -1.34 4.02
C GLY A 216 22.23 -2.33 4.04
N THR A 217 23.40 -1.88 4.52
CA THR A 217 24.50 -2.77 4.82
C THR A 217 24.15 -3.71 5.98
N ASP A 218 24.86 -4.85 6.11
CA ASP A 218 24.67 -5.76 7.25
C ASP A 218 24.76 -5.04 8.60
N ALA A 219 25.63 -4.03 8.73
CA ALA A 219 25.78 -3.25 9.93
C ALA A 219 24.53 -2.38 10.19
N GLN A 220 23.99 -1.73 9.16
CA GLN A 220 22.78 -0.92 9.26
C GLN A 220 21.57 -1.79 9.56
N GLN A 221 21.41 -2.93 8.90
CA GLN A 221 20.33 -3.88 9.17
C GLN A 221 20.36 -4.36 10.61
N LYS A 222 21.52 -4.83 11.12
CA LYS A 222 21.69 -5.29 12.50
C LYS A 222 21.47 -4.19 13.55
N THR A 223 21.74 -2.92 13.18
CA THR A 223 21.57 -1.79 14.09
C THR A 223 20.10 -1.37 14.19
N TYR A 224 19.38 -1.27 13.08
CA TYR A 224 18.08 -0.64 13.04
C TYR A 224 16.89 -1.62 12.94
N LEU A 225 17.01 -2.72 12.17
CA LEU A 225 15.87 -3.63 11.94
C LEU A 225 15.32 -4.31 13.19
N PRO A 226 16.11 -4.65 14.22
CA PRO A 226 15.55 -5.23 15.46
C PRO A 226 14.49 -4.36 16.15
N ALA A 227 14.56 -3.02 15.98
CA ALA A 227 13.55 -2.12 16.53
C ALA A 227 12.17 -2.28 15.86
N PHE A 228 12.09 -2.81 14.64
CA PHE A 228 10.85 -3.00 13.89
C PHE A 228 10.19 -4.37 14.12
N VAL A 229 10.79 -5.23 14.94
CA VAL A 229 10.30 -6.59 15.26
C VAL A 229 9.56 -6.63 16.59
N GLY A 230 9.84 -5.67 17.49
CA GLY A 230 9.33 -5.64 18.86
C GLY A 230 7.86 -5.20 18.97
N GLU A 231 7.35 -5.22 20.21
CA GLU A 231 6.02 -4.69 20.53
C GLU A 231 5.96 -3.15 20.45
N LYS A 232 7.10 -2.49 20.53
CA LYS A 232 7.24 -1.03 20.37
C LYS A 232 8.00 -0.73 19.10
N VAL A 233 7.27 -0.61 18.01
CA VAL A 233 7.83 -0.18 16.73
C VAL A 233 8.00 1.34 16.76
N PRO A 234 9.19 1.88 16.43
CA PRO A 234 9.39 3.32 16.34
C PRO A 234 8.59 3.93 15.20
N ASN A 235 8.07 5.12 15.39
CA ASN A 235 7.60 5.92 14.25
C ASN A 235 8.82 6.28 13.40
N ALA A 236 8.74 5.99 12.11
CA ALA A 236 9.82 6.21 11.17
C ALA A 236 9.27 6.46 9.76
N ALA A 237 10.00 7.16 8.91
CA ALA A 237 9.54 7.44 7.56
C ALA A 237 10.66 7.52 6.52
N VAL A 238 10.38 7.05 5.29
CA VAL A 238 11.20 7.32 4.11
C VAL A 238 10.76 8.66 3.51
N VAL A 239 11.64 9.65 3.56
CA VAL A 239 11.33 11.06 3.34
C VAL A 239 11.93 11.55 2.03
N VAL A 240 11.07 11.77 1.04
CA VAL A 240 11.46 12.18 -0.32
C VAL A 240 10.95 13.58 -0.67
N ASN A 241 9.67 13.86 -0.42
CA ASN A 241 9.00 15.10 -0.84
C ASN A 241 9.70 16.36 -0.37
N GLU A 242 9.68 17.38 -1.23
CA GLU A 242 10.14 18.76 -0.95
C GLU A 242 9.00 19.75 -1.21
N PRO A 243 8.88 20.84 -0.43
CA PRO A 243 7.75 21.77 -0.49
C PRO A 243 7.88 22.73 -1.67
N ARG A 244 7.78 22.22 -2.89
CA ARG A 244 7.80 23.00 -4.12
C ARG A 244 6.77 22.53 -5.14
N ALA A 245 6.30 23.46 -5.95
CA ALA A 245 5.43 23.12 -7.07
C ALA A 245 6.18 22.25 -8.09
N LEU A 246 5.46 21.29 -8.69
CA LEU A 246 6.02 20.36 -9.67
C LEU A 246 7.28 19.64 -9.16
N PHE A 247 7.21 19.16 -7.91
CA PHE A 247 8.32 18.42 -7.32
C PHE A 247 8.70 17.22 -8.21
N ASP A 248 10.00 17.14 -8.53
CA ASP A 248 10.60 16.00 -9.21
C ASP A 248 11.53 15.27 -8.22
N PRO A 249 11.26 14.00 -7.87
CA PRO A 249 12.09 13.26 -6.95
C PRO A 249 13.51 13.00 -7.45
N TYR A 250 13.76 13.16 -8.75
CA TYR A 250 15.09 13.02 -9.33
C TYR A 250 15.89 14.34 -9.40
N ALA A 251 15.28 15.46 -9.01
CA ALA A 251 15.91 16.77 -8.99
C ALA A 251 15.83 17.41 -7.59
N LEU A 252 16.43 16.73 -6.60
CA LEU A 252 16.37 17.12 -5.19
C LEU A 252 17.09 18.45 -4.93
N GLN A 253 16.46 19.30 -4.10
CA GLN A 253 17.07 20.54 -3.58
C GLN A 253 17.75 20.32 -2.22
N THR A 254 17.30 19.32 -1.44
CA THR A 254 18.01 18.89 -0.24
C THR A 254 19.37 18.34 -0.62
N LYS A 255 20.43 18.89 -0.04
CA LYS A 255 21.82 18.56 -0.36
C LYS A 255 22.51 17.86 0.79
N ALA A 256 23.33 16.88 0.46
CA ALA A 256 24.31 16.29 1.34
C ALA A 256 25.70 16.65 0.86
N VAL A 257 26.52 17.18 1.75
CA VAL A 257 27.91 17.58 1.46
C VAL A 257 28.85 16.81 2.37
N ARG A 258 29.92 16.24 1.82
CA ARG A 258 30.95 15.55 2.61
C ARG A 258 31.58 16.50 3.64
N SER A 259 31.83 16.00 4.82
CA SER A 259 32.52 16.66 5.92
C SER A 259 33.59 15.72 6.50
N PRO A 260 34.55 16.21 7.31
CA PRO A 260 35.59 15.36 7.90
C PRO A 260 35.07 14.19 8.75
N SER A 261 33.83 14.27 9.26
CA SER A 261 33.22 13.27 10.12
C SER A 261 32.01 12.56 9.50
N GLY A 262 31.81 12.67 8.19
CA GLY A 262 30.68 12.10 7.47
C GLY A 262 30.02 13.07 6.52
N TYR A 263 28.78 13.46 6.76
CA TYR A 263 28.01 14.34 5.86
C TYR A 263 27.30 15.45 6.64
N LYS A 264 27.00 16.55 5.95
CA LYS A 264 26.09 17.61 6.41
C LYS A 264 24.91 17.71 5.44
N LEU A 265 23.71 17.62 5.98
CA LEU A 265 22.46 17.73 5.22
C LEU A 265 21.86 19.12 5.41
N ASN A 266 21.42 19.72 4.30
CA ASN A 266 20.73 20.99 4.27
C ASN A 266 19.55 20.94 3.31
N GLY A 267 18.37 21.39 3.72
CA GLY A 267 17.17 21.41 2.90
C GLY A 267 15.88 21.36 3.69
N VAL A 268 14.78 21.18 2.99
CA VAL A 268 13.45 21.07 3.59
C VAL A 268 12.71 19.89 2.97
N LYS A 269 12.16 19.05 3.82
CA LYS A 269 11.26 17.94 3.43
C LYS A 269 9.84 18.22 3.89
N SER A 270 8.85 17.67 3.19
CA SER A 270 7.42 17.90 3.44
C SER A 270 6.60 16.62 3.38
N LEU A 271 5.36 16.69 3.84
CA LEU A 271 4.38 15.60 3.83
C LEU A 271 4.87 14.35 4.59
N VAL A 272 5.61 14.53 5.68
CA VAL A 272 6.14 13.41 6.48
C VAL A 272 5.08 12.99 7.50
N PRO A 273 4.56 11.73 7.45
CA PRO A 273 3.55 11.27 8.38
C PRO A 273 4.14 11.12 9.79
N ALA A 274 3.33 11.43 10.80
CA ALA A 274 3.67 11.36 12.21
C ALA A 274 5.04 12.01 12.54
N ALA A 275 5.44 13.03 11.79
CA ALA A 275 6.79 13.62 11.89
C ALA A 275 7.15 14.08 13.29
N GLY A 276 6.18 14.61 14.05
CA GLY A 276 6.40 15.11 15.42
C GLY A 276 6.69 14.00 16.45
N SER A 277 6.38 12.76 16.16
CA SER A 277 6.63 11.59 17.00
C SER A 277 7.60 10.58 16.37
N SER A 278 8.13 10.88 15.17
CA SER A 278 9.09 10.00 14.51
C SER A 278 10.46 10.03 15.20
N GLU A 279 11.06 8.85 15.31
CA GLU A 279 12.37 8.64 15.93
C GLU A 279 13.48 8.49 14.88
N LEU A 280 13.10 8.02 13.66
CA LEU A 280 14.04 7.72 12.59
C LEU A 280 13.51 8.19 11.23
N PHE A 281 14.39 8.75 10.41
CA PHE A 281 14.11 9.14 9.04
C PHE A 281 15.13 8.55 8.07
N VAL A 282 14.65 8.06 6.91
CA VAL A 282 15.49 7.76 5.74
C VAL A 282 15.29 8.88 4.73
N ILE A 283 16.19 9.86 4.73
CA ILE A 283 16.04 11.13 4.02
C ILE A 283 16.73 11.08 2.66
N ALA A 284 15.98 11.38 1.61
CA ALA A 284 16.52 11.58 0.27
C ALA A 284 17.25 12.92 0.17
N ALA A 285 18.50 12.92 -0.27
CA ALA A 285 19.27 14.13 -0.56
C ALA A 285 20.14 13.93 -1.79
N GLU A 286 20.50 15.02 -2.46
CA GLU A 286 21.49 14.97 -3.53
C GLU A 286 22.90 14.94 -2.91
N LEU A 287 23.68 13.93 -3.28
CA LEU A 287 25.09 13.80 -2.97
C LEU A 287 25.88 13.81 -4.30
N GLU A 288 26.75 14.82 -4.49
CA GLU A 288 27.63 14.92 -5.66
C GLU A 288 26.89 14.83 -7.00
N GLY A 289 25.72 15.48 -7.09
CA GLY A 289 24.89 15.53 -8.30
C GLY A 289 23.95 14.33 -8.50
N ARG A 290 23.88 13.39 -7.56
CA ARG A 290 23.04 12.18 -7.63
C ARG A 290 22.19 12.01 -6.38
N PRO A 291 20.99 11.44 -6.48
CA PRO A 291 20.16 11.17 -5.30
C PRO A 291 20.76 10.01 -4.48
N ALA A 292 20.66 10.15 -3.15
CA ALA A 292 21.01 9.12 -2.19
C ALA A 292 20.10 9.20 -0.96
N PHE A 293 20.04 8.15 -0.16
CA PHE A 293 19.33 8.13 1.11
C PHE A 293 20.30 8.20 2.29
N PHE A 294 19.86 8.89 3.34
CA PHE A 294 20.61 9.04 4.60
C PHE A 294 19.72 8.66 5.77
N ILE A 295 20.22 7.82 6.66
CA ILE A 295 19.59 7.47 7.93
C ILE A 295 19.85 8.60 8.91
N VAL A 296 18.78 9.21 9.45
CA VAL A 296 18.87 10.37 10.36
C VAL A 296 17.95 10.15 11.55
N GLU A 297 18.52 10.18 12.75
CA GLU A 297 17.76 10.12 13.99
C GLU A 297 17.12 11.48 14.29
N SER A 298 15.93 11.47 14.91
CA SER A 298 15.12 12.69 15.07
C SER A 298 15.73 13.72 16.03
N ASP A 299 16.59 13.28 16.95
CA ASP A 299 17.32 14.14 17.90
C ASP A 299 18.59 14.78 17.29
N SER A 300 18.86 14.55 16.01
CA SER A 300 20.01 15.09 15.29
C SER A 300 20.02 16.63 15.37
N LYS A 301 21.14 17.20 15.83
CA LYS A 301 21.28 18.67 15.93
C LYS A 301 21.12 19.32 14.58
N GLY A 302 20.25 20.33 14.49
CA GLY A 302 19.96 21.07 13.25
C GLY A 302 18.75 20.52 12.48
N LEU A 303 18.15 19.43 12.95
CA LEU A 303 16.84 18.95 12.48
C LEU A 303 15.72 19.60 13.31
N VAL A 304 14.78 20.24 12.64
CA VAL A 304 13.58 20.84 13.25
C VAL A 304 12.35 20.27 12.55
N VAL A 305 11.35 19.89 13.34
CA VAL A 305 10.06 19.39 12.84
C VAL A 305 9.01 20.47 13.05
N GLU A 306 8.27 20.80 11.99
CA GLU A 306 7.14 21.72 12.01
C GLU A 306 5.89 21.04 11.45
N ALA A 307 4.69 21.51 11.81
CA ALA A 307 3.46 21.03 11.20
C ALA A 307 3.41 21.41 9.70
N ASP A 308 2.91 20.50 8.87
CA ASP A 308 2.74 20.70 7.42
C ASP A 308 1.25 20.54 7.03
N PRO A 309 0.41 21.55 7.31
CA PRO A 309 -1.03 21.44 7.10
C PRO A 309 -1.38 21.26 5.63
N SER A 310 -2.24 20.30 5.34
CA SER A 310 -2.63 19.91 3.99
C SER A 310 -4.16 19.77 3.87
N MET A 311 -4.64 19.72 2.63
CA MET A 311 -6.06 19.54 2.34
C MET A 311 -6.53 18.13 2.70
N GLY A 312 -5.81 17.09 2.30
CA GLY A 312 -6.05 15.68 2.60
C GLY A 312 -4.95 15.10 3.49
N LEU A 313 -5.07 13.81 3.82
CA LEU A 313 -4.15 13.08 4.70
C LEU A 313 -3.99 13.73 6.09
N ARG A 314 -5.01 14.46 6.55
CA ARG A 314 -4.92 15.21 7.80
C ARG A 314 -4.70 14.29 8.99
N ALA A 315 -5.35 13.12 8.99
CA ALA A 315 -5.21 12.11 10.03
C ALA A 315 -3.77 11.53 10.15
N ALA A 316 -2.91 11.75 9.14
CA ALA A 316 -1.53 11.29 9.19
C ALA A 316 -0.61 12.15 10.09
N GLY A 317 -1.07 13.30 10.59
CA GLY A 317 -0.22 14.20 11.39
C GLY A 317 1.02 14.65 10.61
N LEU A 318 0.80 15.20 9.40
CA LEU A 318 1.88 15.54 8.48
C LEU A 318 2.77 16.65 9.03
N GLY A 319 4.08 16.47 8.88
CA GLY A 319 5.09 17.44 9.25
C GLY A 319 6.09 17.75 8.15
N ARG A 320 6.81 18.82 8.39
CA ARG A 320 7.93 19.31 7.57
C ARG A 320 9.21 19.15 8.36
N LEU A 321 10.26 18.65 7.71
CA LEU A 321 11.59 18.55 8.29
C LEU A 321 12.46 19.69 7.72
N ILE A 322 12.99 20.52 8.59
CA ILE A 322 13.96 21.58 8.25
C ILE A 322 15.34 21.10 8.69
N LEU A 323 16.24 20.97 7.72
CA LEU A 323 17.60 20.50 7.91
C LEU A 323 18.56 21.67 7.75
N THR A 324 19.27 22.01 8.82
CA THR A 324 20.28 23.09 8.82
C THR A 324 21.58 22.54 9.38
N ASP A 325 22.54 22.25 8.49
CA ASP A 325 23.83 21.66 8.82
C ASP A 325 23.72 20.40 9.68
N VAL A 326 22.69 19.56 9.42
CA VAL A 326 22.49 18.30 10.14
C VAL A 326 23.69 17.39 9.87
N ALA A 327 24.52 17.19 10.88
CA ALA A 327 25.73 16.38 10.79
C ALA A 327 25.40 14.91 11.05
N VAL A 328 25.73 14.04 10.10
CA VAL A 328 25.56 12.59 10.23
C VAL A 328 26.87 11.86 9.94
N PRO A 329 27.13 10.71 10.56
CA PRO A 329 28.34 9.94 10.31
C PRO A 329 28.37 9.35 8.89
N GLU A 330 29.53 8.85 8.48
CA GLU A 330 29.67 8.20 7.16
C GLU A 330 28.74 6.97 7.04
N SER A 331 28.54 6.25 8.13
CA SER A 331 27.63 5.09 8.22
C SER A 331 26.14 5.43 8.06
N ALA A 332 25.77 6.71 8.04
CA ALA A 332 24.39 7.14 7.81
C ALA A 332 23.99 7.08 6.32
N LEU A 333 24.94 7.07 5.39
CA LEU A 333 24.65 6.86 3.97
C LEU A 333 24.11 5.43 3.79
N LEU A 334 22.91 5.29 3.28
CA LEU A 334 22.26 3.99 3.12
C LEU A 334 23.00 3.17 2.04
N GLY A 335 23.39 1.94 2.43
CA GLY A 335 24.12 1.03 1.56
C GLY A 335 25.60 1.39 1.41
N ASP A 336 26.36 0.53 0.74
CA ASP A 336 27.81 0.65 0.49
C ASP A 336 28.17 0.66 -1.01
N GLY A 337 27.15 0.67 -1.88
CA GLY A 337 27.31 0.73 -3.32
C GLY A 337 27.98 2.00 -3.80
N ASP A 338 28.46 2.01 -5.03
CA ASP A 338 28.96 3.22 -5.69
C ASP A 338 27.83 4.22 -6.03
N ALA A 339 28.17 5.37 -6.61
CA ALA A 339 27.19 6.40 -6.92
C ALA A 339 26.14 5.97 -7.96
N ASP A 340 26.49 5.11 -8.92
CA ASP A 340 25.58 4.61 -9.94
C ASP A 340 24.61 3.59 -9.33
N GLN A 341 25.11 2.70 -8.49
CA GLN A 341 24.31 1.71 -7.76
C GLN A 341 23.31 2.41 -6.83
N ARG A 342 23.73 3.36 -6.00
CA ARG A 342 22.83 4.12 -5.12
C ARG A 342 21.75 4.88 -5.89
N ALA A 343 22.07 5.44 -7.06
CA ALA A 343 21.07 6.11 -7.90
C ALA A 343 20.05 5.11 -8.49
N ALA A 344 20.49 3.89 -8.81
CA ALA A 344 19.59 2.83 -9.26
C ALA A 344 18.69 2.34 -8.11
N GLU A 345 19.23 2.15 -6.92
CA GLU A 345 18.49 1.77 -5.70
C GLU A 345 17.47 2.85 -5.32
N TYR A 346 17.87 4.13 -5.38
CA TYR A 346 16.95 5.25 -5.21
C TYR A 346 15.80 5.21 -6.22
N SER A 347 16.10 4.95 -7.49
CA SER A 347 15.07 4.84 -8.54
C SER A 347 14.12 3.66 -8.28
N ALA A 348 14.63 2.54 -7.76
CA ALA A 348 13.83 1.41 -7.36
C ALA A 348 12.91 1.77 -6.18
N ALA A 349 13.43 2.48 -5.17
CA ALA A 349 12.64 2.96 -4.03
C ALA A 349 11.50 3.88 -4.46
N ILE A 350 11.76 4.84 -5.37
CA ILE A 350 10.71 5.68 -5.94
C ILE A 350 9.67 4.85 -6.68
N GLY A 351 10.09 3.82 -7.41
CA GLY A 351 9.19 2.89 -8.10
C GLY A 351 8.29 2.13 -7.14
N LEU A 352 8.85 1.56 -6.06
CA LEU A 352 8.10 0.87 -5.01
C LEU A 352 7.13 1.81 -4.29
N ALA A 353 7.58 3.03 -3.96
CA ALA A 353 6.72 4.03 -3.33
C ALA A 353 5.52 4.40 -4.23
N ARG A 354 5.72 4.54 -5.53
CA ARG A 354 4.65 4.82 -6.49
C ARG A 354 3.63 3.70 -6.59
N LEU A 355 4.06 2.45 -6.48
CA LEU A 355 3.16 1.30 -6.38
C LEU A 355 2.42 1.31 -5.03
N GLY A 356 3.09 1.63 -3.93
CA GLY A 356 2.46 1.79 -2.61
C GLY A 356 1.36 2.87 -2.61
N TRP A 357 1.63 4.04 -3.18
CA TRP A 357 0.62 5.09 -3.36
C TRP A 357 -0.53 4.67 -4.27
N ALA A 358 -0.27 3.88 -5.30
CA ALA A 358 -1.32 3.33 -6.14
C ALA A 358 -2.18 2.31 -5.38
N SER A 359 -1.59 1.49 -4.50
CA SER A 359 -2.32 0.56 -3.63
C SER A 359 -3.23 1.30 -2.64
N LEU A 360 -2.74 2.39 -2.04
CA LEU A 360 -3.57 3.26 -1.18
C LEU A 360 -4.77 3.85 -1.96
N ALA A 361 -4.53 4.31 -3.20
CA ALA A 361 -5.59 4.81 -4.05
C ALA A 361 -6.64 3.75 -4.38
N VAL A 362 -6.21 2.50 -4.63
CA VAL A 362 -7.11 1.37 -4.88
C VAL A 362 -7.99 1.10 -3.65
N GLY A 363 -7.39 1.01 -2.45
CA GLY A 363 -8.12 0.76 -1.21
C GLY A 363 -9.16 1.85 -0.90
N THR A 364 -8.76 3.11 -1.00
CA THR A 364 -9.68 4.23 -0.77
C THR A 364 -10.77 4.31 -1.85
N SER A 365 -10.44 4.03 -3.11
CA SER A 365 -11.43 3.98 -4.20
C SER A 365 -12.44 2.84 -4.01
N GLN A 366 -11.99 1.70 -3.46
CA GLN A 366 -12.88 0.60 -3.07
C GLN A 366 -13.84 1.06 -1.96
N ALA A 367 -13.35 1.79 -0.94
CA ALA A 367 -14.19 2.33 0.12
C ALA A 367 -15.26 3.30 -0.45
N VAL A 368 -14.91 4.12 -1.44
CA VAL A 368 -15.88 4.98 -2.15
C VAL A 368 -16.94 4.11 -2.82
N LEU A 369 -16.55 3.10 -3.59
CA LEU A 369 -17.49 2.23 -4.31
C LEU A 369 -18.45 1.51 -3.38
N ASP A 370 -17.91 0.90 -2.30
CA ASP A 370 -18.70 0.16 -1.32
C ASP A 370 -19.70 1.06 -0.58
N TYR A 371 -19.36 2.33 -0.42
CA TYR A 371 -20.23 3.31 0.23
C TYR A 371 -21.32 3.85 -0.69
N VAL A 372 -21.01 4.16 -1.94
CA VAL A 372 -21.98 4.79 -2.85
C VAL A 372 -23.02 3.81 -3.38
N ILE A 373 -22.70 2.50 -3.52
CA ILE A 373 -23.64 1.49 -4.00
C ILE A 373 -24.90 1.42 -3.15
N PRO A 374 -24.86 1.17 -1.82
CA PRO A 374 -26.06 1.18 -0.99
C PRO A 374 -26.70 2.55 -0.96
N TYR A 375 -25.94 3.65 -0.88
CA TYR A 375 -26.49 4.99 -0.84
C TYR A 375 -27.38 5.31 -2.05
N VAL A 376 -26.94 5.03 -3.27
CA VAL A 376 -27.72 5.33 -4.49
C VAL A 376 -28.96 4.44 -4.64
N ASN A 377 -28.94 3.25 -4.04
CA ASN A 377 -30.08 2.33 -4.03
C ASN A 377 -31.13 2.72 -2.98
N ASP A 378 -30.71 3.27 -1.84
CA ASP A 378 -31.60 3.64 -0.75
C ASP A 378 -32.14 5.07 -0.91
N ARG A 379 -31.37 5.97 -1.52
CA ARG A 379 -31.75 7.37 -1.70
C ARG A 379 -32.86 7.53 -2.73
N VAL A 380 -34.04 7.92 -2.27
CA VAL A 380 -35.20 8.22 -3.14
C VAL A 380 -35.22 9.70 -3.49
N ALA A 381 -35.28 10.01 -4.78
CA ALA A 381 -35.54 11.35 -5.29
C ALA A 381 -36.45 11.26 -6.53
N PHE A 382 -37.41 12.18 -6.63
CA PHE A 382 -38.42 12.19 -7.69
C PHE A 382 -39.25 10.88 -7.78
N GLY A 383 -39.51 10.27 -6.61
CA GLY A 383 -40.41 9.11 -6.49
C GLY A 383 -39.76 7.73 -6.69
N GLU A 384 -38.44 7.64 -6.94
CA GLU A 384 -37.72 6.39 -7.15
C GLU A 384 -36.27 6.46 -6.62
N PRO A 385 -35.58 5.30 -6.38
CA PRO A 385 -34.15 5.26 -6.09
C PRO A 385 -33.34 5.99 -7.17
N ILE A 386 -32.32 6.75 -6.74
CA ILE A 386 -31.51 7.50 -7.71
C ILE A 386 -30.67 6.58 -8.59
N SER A 387 -30.42 5.34 -8.19
CA SER A 387 -29.77 4.29 -9.01
C SER A 387 -30.54 3.98 -10.30
N ASN A 388 -31.85 4.24 -10.36
CA ASN A 388 -32.64 4.07 -11.59
C ASN A 388 -32.32 5.12 -12.68
N ARG A 389 -31.56 6.16 -12.32
CA ARG A 389 -31.08 7.16 -13.28
C ARG A 389 -29.86 6.64 -14.02
N GLN A 390 -29.92 6.59 -15.36
CA GLN A 390 -28.83 6.09 -16.19
C GLN A 390 -27.48 6.77 -15.88
N ALA A 391 -27.47 8.10 -15.68
CA ALA A 391 -26.24 8.83 -15.35
C ALA A 391 -25.63 8.37 -14.02
N VAL A 392 -26.45 8.07 -13.01
CA VAL A 392 -26.01 7.55 -11.71
C VAL A 392 -25.45 6.13 -11.85
N ALA A 393 -26.21 5.25 -12.52
CA ALA A 393 -25.79 3.85 -12.74
C ALA A 393 -24.47 3.76 -13.54
N PHE A 394 -24.30 4.58 -14.56
CA PHE A 394 -23.05 4.60 -15.35
C PHE A 394 -21.89 5.20 -14.57
N MET A 395 -22.11 6.19 -13.70
CA MET A 395 -21.04 6.72 -12.85
C MET A 395 -20.52 5.66 -11.88
N VAL A 396 -21.40 4.91 -11.22
CA VAL A 396 -21.02 3.79 -10.34
C VAL A 396 -20.29 2.69 -11.13
N ALA A 397 -20.78 2.32 -12.32
CA ALA A 397 -20.12 1.35 -13.18
C ALA A 397 -18.72 1.81 -13.62
N ASN A 398 -18.56 3.10 -13.96
CA ASN A 398 -17.25 3.67 -14.31
C ASN A 398 -16.28 3.62 -13.13
N ILE A 399 -16.73 3.93 -11.91
CA ILE A 399 -15.90 3.79 -10.70
C ILE A 399 -15.37 2.35 -10.59
N ALA A 400 -16.23 1.34 -10.74
CA ALA A 400 -15.83 -0.06 -10.64
C ALA A 400 -14.81 -0.46 -11.74
N ILE A 401 -15.03 -0.06 -12.99
CA ILE A 401 -14.15 -0.37 -14.12
C ILE A 401 -12.74 0.25 -13.91
N GLU A 402 -12.70 1.53 -13.53
CA GLU A 402 -11.43 2.23 -13.33
C GLU A 402 -10.67 1.70 -12.10
N LEU A 403 -11.39 1.34 -11.05
CA LEU A 403 -10.84 0.71 -9.85
C LEU A 403 -10.16 -0.63 -10.17
N ASP A 404 -10.84 -1.50 -10.92
CA ASP A 404 -10.26 -2.78 -11.36
C ASP A 404 -9.03 -2.56 -12.23
N GLY A 405 -9.08 -1.59 -13.15
CA GLY A 405 -7.93 -1.20 -13.97
C GLY A 405 -6.73 -0.74 -13.14
N MET A 406 -6.95 0.10 -12.13
CA MET A 406 -5.89 0.55 -11.21
C MET A 406 -5.29 -0.63 -10.43
N ARG A 407 -6.13 -1.51 -9.87
CA ARG A 407 -5.69 -2.68 -9.10
C ARG A 407 -4.81 -3.62 -9.94
N LEU A 408 -5.25 -3.96 -11.15
CA LEU A 408 -4.52 -4.86 -12.04
C LEU A 408 -3.13 -4.31 -12.42
N VAL A 409 -3.03 -3.03 -12.75
CA VAL A 409 -1.74 -2.40 -13.10
C VAL A 409 -0.82 -2.34 -11.89
N THR A 410 -1.34 -2.02 -10.71
CA THR A 410 -0.59 -1.94 -9.45
C THR A 410 -0.04 -3.32 -9.06
N LEU A 411 -0.88 -4.35 -9.01
CA LEU A 411 -0.45 -5.71 -8.69
C LEU A 411 0.53 -6.28 -9.71
N ARG A 412 0.36 -5.94 -10.99
CA ARG A 412 1.36 -6.32 -12.00
C ARG A 412 2.72 -5.70 -11.69
N GLY A 413 2.75 -4.42 -11.30
CA GLY A 413 4.00 -3.75 -10.89
C GLY A 413 4.63 -4.41 -9.67
N ALA A 414 3.83 -4.66 -8.63
CA ALA A 414 4.27 -5.33 -7.40
C ALA A 414 4.80 -6.75 -7.67
N SER A 415 4.09 -7.55 -8.47
CA SER A 415 4.53 -8.90 -8.84
C SER A 415 5.86 -8.90 -9.61
N ARG A 416 6.09 -7.92 -10.49
CA ARG A 416 7.38 -7.78 -11.18
C ARG A 416 8.50 -7.39 -10.22
N ALA A 417 8.24 -6.45 -9.30
CA ALA A 417 9.19 -6.04 -8.28
C ALA A 417 9.60 -7.22 -7.39
N GLU A 418 8.64 -8.00 -6.93
CA GLU A 418 8.84 -9.20 -6.11
C GLU A 418 9.71 -10.24 -6.82
N GLN A 419 9.53 -10.41 -8.13
CA GLN A 419 10.31 -11.33 -8.96
C GLN A 419 11.71 -10.79 -9.33
N GLY A 420 12.10 -9.60 -8.90
CA GLY A 420 13.35 -8.96 -9.29
C GLY A 420 13.41 -8.52 -10.76
N LEU A 421 12.24 -8.41 -11.42
CA LEU A 421 12.13 -7.95 -12.80
C LEU A 421 12.02 -6.42 -12.84
N SER A 422 12.41 -5.80 -13.96
CA SER A 422 12.18 -4.36 -14.14
C SER A 422 10.68 -4.03 -14.08
N PHE A 423 10.31 -3.12 -13.21
CA PHE A 423 8.93 -2.64 -12.98
C PHE A 423 8.78 -1.12 -13.19
N THR A 424 9.80 -0.49 -13.75
CA THR A 424 9.83 0.98 -13.99
C THR A 424 8.63 1.45 -14.81
N ARG A 425 8.29 0.71 -15.87
CA ARG A 425 7.12 1.03 -16.71
C ARG A 425 5.82 0.87 -15.93
N GLU A 426 5.66 -0.22 -15.21
CA GLU A 426 4.46 -0.54 -14.45
C GLU A 426 4.24 0.46 -13.30
N SER A 427 5.28 0.84 -12.58
CA SER A 427 5.19 1.86 -11.51
C SER A 427 4.79 3.24 -12.06
N ALA A 428 5.32 3.64 -13.22
CA ALA A 428 4.94 4.89 -13.87
C ALA A 428 3.47 4.87 -14.34
N LEU A 429 3.00 3.75 -14.90
CA LEU A 429 1.62 3.58 -15.33
C LEU A 429 0.66 3.54 -14.13
N ALA A 430 0.99 2.78 -13.08
CA ALA A 430 0.20 2.71 -11.85
C ALA A 430 0.07 4.10 -11.21
N ARG A 431 1.17 4.83 -11.07
CA ARG A 431 1.21 6.21 -10.56
C ARG A 431 0.30 7.12 -11.36
N ARG A 432 0.44 7.11 -12.70
CA ARG A 432 -0.36 7.96 -13.58
C ARG A 432 -1.84 7.64 -13.49
N LEU A 433 -2.19 6.36 -13.55
CA LEU A 433 -3.57 5.91 -13.51
C LEU A 433 -4.22 6.20 -12.15
N ALA A 434 -3.54 5.84 -11.05
CA ALA A 434 -4.04 6.05 -9.69
C ALA A 434 -4.22 7.54 -9.36
N SER A 435 -3.30 8.41 -9.81
CA SER A 435 -3.40 9.86 -9.62
C SER A 435 -4.60 10.46 -10.35
N GLU A 436 -4.87 10.03 -11.59
CA GLU A 436 -5.96 10.56 -12.40
C GLU A 436 -7.30 9.96 -12.00
N LYS A 437 -7.37 8.63 -11.92
CA LYS A 437 -8.64 7.92 -11.69
C LYS A 437 -9.04 7.93 -10.23
N GLY A 438 -8.09 7.85 -9.29
CA GLY A 438 -8.39 8.01 -7.86
C GLY A 438 -9.02 9.37 -7.57
N MET A 439 -8.47 10.45 -8.13
CA MET A 439 -9.06 11.77 -8.00
C MET A 439 -10.47 11.85 -8.62
N GLN A 440 -10.68 11.25 -9.79
CA GLN A 440 -11.99 11.21 -10.44
C GLN A 440 -12.99 10.42 -9.60
N ILE A 441 -12.62 9.24 -9.10
CA ILE A 441 -13.46 8.39 -8.24
C ILE A 441 -13.87 9.14 -6.96
N GLY A 442 -12.93 9.83 -6.32
CA GLY A 442 -13.24 10.66 -5.16
C GLY A 442 -14.26 11.76 -5.48
N SER A 443 -14.09 12.45 -6.60
CA SER A 443 -15.02 13.48 -7.09
C SER A 443 -16.40 12.89 -7.43
N ASP A 444 -16.44 11.75 -8.10
CA ASP A 444 -17.68 11.06 -8.46
C ASP A 444 -18.42 10.55 -7.21
N GLY A 445 -17.68 10.10 -6.19
CA GLY A 445 -18.25 9.75 -4.88
C GLY A 445 -18.99 10.93 -4.23
N VAL A 446 -18.36 12.10 -4.19
CA VAL A 446 -18.99 13.33 -3.71
C VAL A 446 -20.22 13.69 -4.55
N GLN A 447 -20.11 13.61 -5.88
CA GLN A 447 -21.20 13.93 -6.81
C GLN A 447 -22.41 12.99 -6.65
N LEU A 448 -22.18 11.68 -6.42
CA LEU A 448 -23.24 10.69 -6.22
C LEU A 448 -24.05 10.93 -4.96
N LEU A 449 -23.47 11.54 -3.93
CA LEU A 449 -24.18 11.95 -2.71
C LEU A 449 -24.91 13.29 -2.87
N GLY A 450 -24.67 14.03 -3.94
CA GLY A 450 -25.26 15.36 -4.16
C GLY A 450 -24.90 16.34 -3.05
N GLY A 451 -25.87 17.06 -2.50
CA GLY A 451 -25.64 18.01 -1.39
C GLY A 451 -25.03 17.39 -0.14
N HIS A 452 -25.31 16.14 0.16
CA HIS A 452 -24.72 15.42 1.29
C HIS A 452 -23.22 15.17 1.10
N GLY A 453 -22.74 15.01 -0.13
CA GLY A 453 -21.31 14.84 -0.42
C GLY A 453 -20.45 16.04 -0.06
N PHE A 454 -21.06 17.23 0.10
CA PHE A 454 -20.37 18.44 0.53
C PHE A 454 -20.19 18.53 2.06
N THR A 455 -20.97 17.76 2.83
CA THR A 455 -20.96 17.82 4.29
C THR A 455 -20.03 16.77 4.88
N LYS A 456 -19.57 17.02 6.11
CA LYS A 456 -18.73 16.05 6.85
C LYS A 456 -19.52 14.88 7.48
N GLU A 457 -20.82 14.82 7.28
CA GLU A 457 -21.67 13.71 7.74
C GLU A 457 -21.34 12.39 7.03
N HIS A 458 -20.76 12.46 5.83
CA HIS A 458 -20.39 11.33 5.02
C HIS A 458 -18.88 11.31 4.76
N PRO A 459 -18.23 10.13 4.72
CA PRO A 459 -16.77 10.05 4.61
C PRO A 459 -16.23 10.38 3.21
N VAL A 460 -17.08 10.47 2.18
CA VAL A 460 -16.66 10.64 0.78
C VAL A 460 -15.87 11.94 0.55
N GLU A 461 -16.17 13.01 1.29
CA GLU A 461 -15.46 14.29 1.19
C GLU A 461 -14.01 14.15 1.67
N ARG A 462 -13.76 13.34 2.72
CA ARG A 462 -12.42 13.03 3.23
C ARG A 462 -11.66 12.18 2.21
N TRP A 463 -12.26 11.11 1.71
CA TRP A 463 -11.65 10.24 0.70
C TRP A 463 -11.31 11.00 -0.59
N TYR A 464 -12.16 11.94 -1.03
CA TYR A 464 -11.85 12.84 -2.14
C TYR A 464 -10.59 13.65 -1.86
N ARG A 465 -10.47 14.25 -0.67
CA ARG A 465 -9.29 15.05 -0.28
C ARG A 465 -8.02 14.18 -0.22
N ASP A 466 -8.13 12.98 0.31
CA ASP A 466 -7.01 12.06 0.46
C ASP A 466 -6.56 11.50 -0.89
N LEU A 467 -7.47 11.07 -1.76
CA LEU A 467 -7.15 10.61 -3.12
C LEU A 467 -6.40 11.67 -3.96
N ARG A 468 -6.64 12.94 -3.67
CA ARG A 468 -5.92 14.03 -4.34
C ARG A 468 -4.40 14.00 -4.06
N SER A 469 -3.99 13.50 -2.92
CA SER A 469 -2.58 13.43 -2.52
C SER A 469 -1.76 12.46 -3.37
N VAL A 470 -2.39 11.43 -3.94
CA VAL A 470 -1.72 10.40 -4.76
C VAL A 470 -0.93 11.00 -5.92
N GLY A 471 -1.37 12.11 -6.48
CA GLY A 471 -0.65 12.85 -7.54
C GLY A 471 0.51 13.71 -7.05
N VAL A 472 0.64 13.94 -5.75
CA VAL A 472 1.57 14.90 -5.14
C VAL A 472 2.67 14.22 -4.33
N ALA A 473 2.31 13.21 -3.54
CA ALA A 473 3.21 12.56 -2.60
C ALA A 473 4.18 11.58 -3.29
N GLU A 474 5.41 11.51 -2.81
CA GLU A 474 6.45 10.57 -3.21
C GLU A 474 7.14 10.00 -1.96
N GLY A 475 7.71 8.81 -2.03
CA GLY A 475 8.29 8.13 -0.86
C GLY A 475 7.25 7.57 0.10
N ILE A 476 7.58 7.46 1.37
CA ILE A 476 6.78 7.02 2.52
C ILE A 476 6.43 5.51 2.46
N VAL A 477 5.54 5.11 1.58
CA VAL A 477 5.00 3.76 1.50
C VAL A 477 5.79 2.96 0.47
N LEU A 478 6.79 2.22 0.90
CA LEU A 478 7.51 1.25 0.07
C LEU A 478 6.85 -0.13 0.22
N ILE A 479 6.56 -0.77 -0.91
CA ILE A 479 5.97 -2.11 -0.92
C ILE A 479 6.97 -3.19 -1.28
#